data_417f5cdcc2929d082f1a09d8c423f4cc
#
_entry.id   417f5cdcc2929d082f1a09d8c423f4cc
#
_cell.length_a   1.000
_cell.length_b   1.000
_cell.length_c   1.000
_cell.angle_alpha   90.00
_cell.angle_beta   90.00
_cell.angle_gamma   90.00
#
_symmetry.space_group_name_H-M   'P 1'
#
loop_
_entity.id
_entity.type
_entity.pdbx_description
1 polymer ?
#
loop_
_entity_poly.entity_id
_entity_poly.type
_entity_poly.pdbx_seq_one_letter_code
_entity_poly.pdbx_strand_id
1 'polypeptide(L)'
;VLFSCGEKETILLPKSDSTVVKEVRDYSPIYLFFKTKGKDTLVEVNRKNAISSTNWIFHIDKRLPLRLVVPEIIKLQAKKEGSAHKSETSENYFSYSDSLHKNLAFIPFAKLKFLQGKPHKEVMLISKNDFQLTRLKKDLATTTIGFDQNLSFGTYLQYKIAIHNLHLSTISKEEFIY
;
A
#
# COMPACT_ATOMS: atom_id res chain seq x y z
N VAL A 1 -5.90 41.87 8.30
CA VAL A 1 -5.99 40.83 7.26
C VAL A 1 -5.11 39.68 7.69
N LEU A 2 -5.71 38.63 8.22
CA LEU A 2 -5.01 37.40 8.62
C LEU A 2 -4.89 36.50 7.39
N PHE A 3 -3.72 36.46 6.76
CA PHE A 3 -3.39 35.41 5.80
C PHE A 3 -3.03 34.17 6.58
N SER A 4 -3.97 33.23 6.68
CA SER A 4 -3.67 31.83 7.05
C SER A 4 -2.99 31.19 5.85
N CYS A 5 -1.67 31.24 5.79
CA CYS A 5 -0.87 30.39 4.92
C CYS A 5 -0.86 28.98 5.52
N GLY A 6 -1.89 28.20 5.24
CA GLY A 6 -1.84 26.76 5.47
C GLY A 6 -0.77 26.19 4.56
N GLU A 7 0.31 25.62 5.12
CA GLU A 7 1.29 24.86 4.33
C GLU A 7 0.53 23.80 3.53
N LYS A 8 0.69 23.85 2.21
CA LYS A 8 0.04 22.90 1.31
C LYS A 8 0.69 21.54 1.54
N GLU A 9 0.00 20.65 2.23
CA GLU A 9 0.48 19.30 2.47
C GLU A 9 0.70 18.57 1.14
N THR A 10 1.93 18.15 0.89
CA THR A 10 2.32 17.47 -0.36
C THR A 10 2.67 16.03 -0.08
N ILE A 11 2.12 15.10 -0.87
CA ILE A 11 2.47 13.68 -0.85
C ILE A 11 3.38 13.39 -2.03
N LEU A 12 4.51 12.76 -1.77
CA LEU A 12 5.40 12.20 -2.78
C LEU A 12 4.98 10.77 -3.09
N LEU A 13 4.19 10.58 -4.13
CA LEU A 13 3.74 9.24 -4.53
C LEU A 13 4.90 8.36 -5.02
N PRO A 14 4.80 7.03 -4.83
CA PRO A 14 5.66 6.07 -5.53
C PRO A 14 5.55 6.25 -7.04
N LYS A 15 6.55 5.75 -7.78
CA LYS A 15 6.58 5.79 -9.25
C LYS A 15 6.78 4.39 -9.81
N SER A 16 6.14 4.11 -10.94
CA SER A 16 6.36 2.92 -11.75
C SER A 16 6.25 3.29 -13.23
N ASP A 17 6.78 2.45 -14.10
CA ASP A 17 6.64 2.52 -15.56
C ASP A 17 5.52 1.59 -16.08
N SER A 18 4.74 1.02 -15.20
CA SER A 18 3.67 0.07 -15.52
C SER A 18 2.34 0.55 -14.91
N THR A 19 1.27 0.50 -15.69
CA THR A 19 -0.09 0.76 -15.26
C THR A 19 -0.81 -0.55 -14.96
N VAL A 20 -1.18 -0.80 -13.70
CA VAL A 20 -1.99 -1.98 -13.30
C VAL A 20 -3.46 -1.68 -13.49
N VAL A 21 -3.98 -0.62 -12.88
CA VAL A 21 -5.35 -0.12 -13.05
C VAL A 21 -5.28 1.35 -13.40
N LYS A 22 -5.94 1.73 -14.48
CA LYS A 22 -5.91 3.09 -15.02
C LYS A 22 -6.90 4.02 -14.31
N GLU A 23 -8.06 3.51 -13.93
CA GLU A 23 -9.15 4.30 -13.36
C GLU A 23 -9.88 3.48 -12.28
N VAL A 24 -10.22 4.14 -11.17
CA VAL A 24 -11.09 3.60 -10.12
C VAL A 24 -12.27 4.53 -10.00
N ARG A 25 -13.48 3.98 -10.12
CA ARG A 25 -14.74 4.74 -10.01
C ARG A 25 -15.33 4.59 -8.61
N ASP A 26 -16.19 5.52 -8.23
CA ASP A 26 -16.89 5.51 -6.94
C ASP A 26 -15.92 5.28 -5.76
N TYR A 27 -15.05 6.25 -5.51
CA TYR A 27 -14.00 6.11 -4.52
C TYR A 27 -13.96 7.24 -3.49
N SER A 28 -13.42 6.92 -2.33
CA SER A 28 -13.03 7.86 -1.28
C SER A 28 -11.51 7.90 -1.14
N PRO A 29 -10.88 9.08 -1.20
CA PRO A 29 -9.45 9.20 -1.00
C PRO A 29 -9.08 9.17 0.48
N ILE A 30 -7.96 8.49 0.79
CA ILE A 30 -7.32 8.45 2.09
C ILE A 30 -5.86 8.84 1.92
N TYR A 31 -5.37 9.75 2.73
CA TYR A 31 -4.02 10.30 2.62
C TYR A 31 -3.18 9.93 3.84
N LEU A 32 -1.96 9.44 3.61
CA LEU A 32 -0.95 9.20 4.63
C LEU A 32 0.27 10.07 4.32
N PHE A 33 0.41 11.14 5.09
CA PHE A 33 1.47 12.13 4.91
C PHE A 33 2.72 11.75 5.71
N PHE A 34 3.87 12.03 5.13
CA PHE A 34 5.15 11.97 5.82
C PHE A 34 5.35 13.25 6.63
N LYS A 35 5.54 13.11 7.91
CA LYS A 35 5.85 14.21 8.84
C LYS A 35 7.13 13.90 9.60
N THR A 36 7.78 14.93 10.07
CA THR A 36 8.95 14.82 10.95
C THR A 36 8.71 15.59 12.24
N LYS A 37 9.16 15.02 13.36
CA LYS A 37 9.21 15.71 14.65
C LYS A 37 10.60 15.47 15.25
N GLY A 38 11.46 16.49 15.15
CA GLY A 38 12.88 16.32 15.47
C GLY A 38 13.53 15.30 14.53
N LYS A 39 14.05 14.20 15.08
CA LYS A 39 14.66 13.09 14.34
C LYS A 39 13.66 11.98 13.98
N ASP A 40 12.45 12.04 14.51
CA ASP A 40 11.45 10.97 14.33
C ASP A 40 10.62 11.19 13.08
N THR A 41 10.33 10.09 12.38
CA THR A 41 9.37 10.05 11.29
C THR A 41 8.01 9.68 11.84
N LEU A 42 6.98 10.43 11.44
CA LEU A 42 5.60 10.22 11.82
C LEU A 42 4.73 10.04 10.57
N VAL A 43 3.62 9.35 10.73
CA VAL A 43 2.56 9.29 9.72
C VAL A 43 1.36 10.14 10.19
N GLU A 44 0.89 11.02 9.33
CA GLU A 44 -0.35 11.75 9.54
C GLU A 44 -1.43 11.24 8.59
N VAL A 45 -2.57 10.82 9.14
CA VAL A 45 -3.67 10.22 8.37
C VAL A 45 -4.81 11.21 8.19
N ASN A 46 -5.15 11.49 6.94
CA ASN A 46 -6.35 12.25 6.59
C ASN A 46 -7.35 11.35 5.84
N ARG A 47 -8.53 11.15 6.46
CA ARG A 47 -9.65 10.34 5.94
C ARG A 47 -11.01 11.03 6.12
N LYS A 48 -11.03 12.36 6.11
CA LYS A 48 -12.23 13.15 6.44
C LYS A 48 -13.46 12.77 5.62
N ASN A 49 -13.26 12.38 4.36
CA ASN A 49 -14.33 12.07 3.41
C ASN A 49 -14.40 10.58 3.05
N ALA A 50 -13.90 9.67 3.91
CA ALA A 50 -13.92 8.25 3.63
C ALA A 50 -15.32 7.65 3.89
N ILE A 51 -15.98 7.18 2.83
CA ILE A 51 -17.29 6.54 2.83
C ILE A 51 -17.08 5.01 2.74
N SER A 52 -17.67 4.25 3.65
CA SER A 52 -17.40 2.79 3.77
C SER A 52 -17.95 1.97 2.60
N SER A 53 -18.96 2.46 1.90
CA SER A 53 -19.55 1.77 0.74
C SER A 53 -18.76 1.94 -0.56
N THR A 54 -17.83 2.90 -0.62
CA THR A 54 -17.03 3.18 -1.82
C THR A 54 -15.73 2.41 -1.85
N ASN A 55 -15.09 2.36 -3.02
CA ASN A 55 -13.68 1.98 -3.14
C ASN A 55 -12.81 2.95 -2.34
N TRP A 56 -11.75 2.45 -1.71
CA TRP A 56 -10.81 3.33 -1.00
C TRP A 56 -9.49 3.42 -1.75
N ILE A 57 -9.08 4.64 -2.08
CA ILE A 57 -7.77 4.91 -2.67
C ILE A 57 -6.85 5.50 -1.60
N PHE A 58 -5.79 4.80 -1.30
CA PHE A 58 -4.75 5.23 -0.37
C PHE A 58 -3.63 5.94 -1.13
N HIS A 59 -3.51 7.25 -0.88
CA HIS A 59 -2.41 8.09 -1.32
C HIS A 59 -1.37 8.13 -0.21
N ILE A 60 -0.28 7.42 -0.37
CA ILE A 60 0.72 7.22 0.68
C ILE A 60 2.07 7.79 0.24
N ASP A 61 2.69 8.59 1.11
CA ASP A 61 4.02 9.13 0.83
C ASP A 61 5.06 7.99 0.75
N LYS A 62 5.80 7.94 -0.34
CA LYS A 62 6.77 6.88 -0.64
C LYS A 62 7.89 6.73 0.39
N ARG A 63 8.15 7.77 1.19
CA ARG A 63 9.22 7.79 2.21
C ARG A 63 8.84 7.09 3.50
N LEU A 64 7.55 6.91 3.76
CA LEU A 64 7.06 6.26 4.97
C LEU A 64 7.51 4.80 5.05
N PRO A 65 8.09 4.33 6.16
CA PRO A 65 8.38 2.92 6.35
C PRO A 65 7.09 2.12 6.63
N LEU A 66 7.05 0.85 6.20
CA LEU A 66 5.87 -0.01 6.36
C LEU A 66 5.43 -0.14 7.82
N ARG A 67 6.37 -0.16 8.77
CA ARG A 67 6.05 -0.21 10.22
C ARG A 67 5.17 0.93 10.71
N LEU A 68 5.13 2.07 10.00
CA LEU A 68 4.24 3.19 10.30
C LEU A 68 2.95 3.16 9.46
N VAL A 69 3.05 2.70 8.22
CA VAL A 69 1.93 2.68 7.25
C VAL A 69 0.95 1.56 7.58
N VAL A 70 1.46 0.35 7.80
CA VAL A 70 0.63 -0.87 7.89
C VAL A 70 -0.32 -0.87 9.09
N PRO A 71 0.07 -0.43 10.31
CA PRO A 71 -0.86 -0.32 11.42
C PRO A 71 -2.08 0.57 11.12
N GLU A 72 -1.86 1.70 10.43
CA GLU A 72 -2.94 2.60 10.06
C GLU A 72 -3.86 1.99 9.00
N ILE A 73 -3.30 1.27 8.01
CA ILE A 73 -4.12 0.56 7.01
C ILE A 73 -4.96 -0.52 7.67
N ILE A 74 -4.39 -1.36 8.53
CA ILE A 74 -5.11 -2.44 9.24
C ILE A 74 -6.26 -1.86 10.05
N LYS A 75 -6.01 -0.78 10.79
CA LYS A 75 -7.02 -0.06 11.57
C LYS A 75 -8.16 0.50 10.69
N LEU A 76 -7.81 1.06 9.53
CA LEU A 76 -8.78 1.59 8.58
C LEU A 76 -9.59 0.47 7.92
N GLN A 77 -8.95 -0.63 7.51
CA GLN A 77 -9.63 -1.80 6.96
C GLN A 77 -10.61 -2.40 7.97
N ALA A 78 -10.20 -2.57 9.24
CA ALA A 78 -11.09 -3.06 10.30
C ALA A 78 -12.30 -2.14 10.50
N LYS A 79 -12.10 -0.81 10.44
CA LYS A 79 -13.20 0.15 10.51
C LYS A 79 -14.16 0.05 9.32
N LYS A 80 -13.64 -0.11 8.09
CA LYS A 80 -14.46 -0.30 6.89
C LYS A 80 -15.28 -1.57 7.01
N GLU A 81 -14.64 -2.67 7.42
CA GLU A 81 -15.28 -3.98 7.58
C GLU A 81 -16.38 -3.99 8.65
N GLY A 82 -16.20 -3.29 9.76
CA GLY A 82 -17.19 -3.15 10.84
C GLY A 82 -18.33 -2.18 10.54
N SER A 83 -18.32 -1.52 9.37
CA SER A 83 -19.38 -0.58 9.01
C SER A 83 -20.65 -1.28 8.50
N ALA A 84 -21.82 -0.88 9.03
CA ALA A 84 -23.12 -1.35 8.54
C ALA A 84 -23.39 -0.95 7.07
N HIS A 85 -22.68 0.03 6.53
CA HIS A 85 -22.81 0.53 5.16
C HIS A 85 -21.70 0.03 4.23
N LYS A 86 -20.94 -1.00 4.63
CA LYS A 86 -19.92 -1.59 3.76
C LYS A 86 -20.58 -2.22 2.53
N SER A 87 -20.02 -1.93 1.34
CA SER A 87 -20.33 -2.68 0.13
C SER A 87 -19.41 -3.90 0.01
N GLU A 88 -19.98 -5.07 -0.31
CA GLU A 88 -19.21 -6.31 -0.52
C GLU A 88 -18.31 -6.24 -1.76
N THR A 89 -18.67 -5.38 -2.72
CA THR A 89 -17.93 -5.20 -3.97
C THR A 89 -16.87 -4.09 -3.89
N SER A 90 -16.80 -3.34 -2.78
CA SER A 90 -15.84 -2.27 -2.64
C SER A 90 -14.44 -2.80 -2.31
N GLU A 91 -13.45 -2.31 -3.03
CA GLU A 91 -12.05 -2.70 -2.93
C GLU A 91 -11.17 -1.59 -2.34
N ASN A 92 -9.92 -1.91 -2.09
CA ASN A 92 -8.89 -0.95 -1.65
C ASN A 92 -7.76 -0.91 -2.68
N TYR A 93 -7.27 0.30 -2.94
CA TYR A 93 -6.22 0.54 -3.93
C TYR A 93 -5.12 1.42 -3.34
N PHE A 94 -3.87 1.15 -3.71
CA PHE A 94 -2.77 2.09 -3.58
C PHE A 94 -2.63 2.89 -4.86
N SER A 95 -2.43 4.20 -4.75
CA SER A 95 -2.12 5.06 -5.89
C SER A 95 -0.61 5.22 -6.08
N TYR A 96 -0.19 5.39 -7.31
CA TYR A 96 1.17 5.73 -7.69
C TYR A 96 1.18 6.55 -8.99
N SER A 97 2.32 7.15 -9.30
CA SER A 97 2.52 7.90 -10.53
C SER A 97 3.07 6.96 -11.61
N ASP A 98 2.35 6.84 -12.71
CA ASP A 98 2.86 6.19 -13.92
C ASP A 98 3.81 7.15 -14.65
N SER A 99 5.10 6.79 -14.70
CA SER A 99 6.16 7.63 -15.26
C SER A 99 6.08 7.72 -16.78
N LEU A 100 5.55 6.69 -17.46
CA LEU A 100 5.43 6.66 -18.92
C LEU A 100 4.26 7.51 -19.41
N HIS A 101 3.08 7.32 -18.80
CA HIS A 101 1.86 8.00 -19.25
C HIS A 101 1.59 9.31 -18.49
N LYS A 102 2.41 9.65 -17.49
CA LYS A 102 2.29 10.86 -16.64
C LYS A 102 0.91 10.99 -15.96
N ASN A 103 0.30 9.86 -15.63
CA ASN A 103 -1.00 9.76 -14.99
C ASN A 103 -0.88 9.14 -13.60
N LEU A 104 -1.96 9.23 -12.81
CA LEU A 104 -2.14 8.35 -11.68
C LEU A 104 -2.50 6.95 -12.17
N ALA A 105 -1.95 5.95 -11.50
CA ALA A 105 -2.31 4.55 -11.66
C ALA A 105 -2.56 3.94 -10.28
N PHE A 106 -3.21 2.79 -10.27
CA PHE A 106 -3.68 2.16 -9.04
C PHE A 106 -3.33 0.67 -9.04
N ILE A 107 -3.10 0.10 -7.86
CA ILE A 107 -2.94 -1.33 -7.68
C ILE A 107 -3.85 -1.81 -6.55
N PRO A 108 -4.69 -2.83 -6.78
CA PRO A 108 -5.55 -3.37 -5.74
C PRO A 108 -4.71 -4.07 -4.67
N PHE A 109 -5.19 -4.00 -3.43
CA PHE A 109 -4.64 -4.79 -2.34
C PHE A 109 -5.78 -5.32 -1.45
N ALA A 110 -5.58 -6.52 -0.94
CA ALA A 110 -6.54 -7.14 -0.05
C ALA A 110 -6.22 -6.83 1.41
N LYS A 111 -6.04 -7.84 2.25
CA LYS A 111 -5.81 -7.67 3.67
C LYS A 111 -4.32 -7.68 3.98
N LEU A 112 -3.85 -6.62 4.66
CA LEU A 112 -2.50 -6.59 5.23
C LEU A 112 -2.54 -7.17 6.65
N LYS A 113 -1.54 -7.97 7.00
CA LYS A 113 -1.39 -8.56 8.33
C LYS A 113 0.06 -8.48 8.79
N PHE A 114 0.26 -8.31 10.09
CA PHE A 114 1.57 -8.57 10.68
C PHE A 114 1.76 -10.08 10.87
N LEU A 115 2.93 -10.57 10.48
CA LEU A 115 3.34 -11.93 10.75
C LEU A 115 3.60 -12.09 12.25
N GLN A 116 2.86 -12.97 12.90
CA GLN A 116 3.06 -13.30 14.31
C GLN A 116 4.00 -14.50 14.42
N GLY A 117 5.11 -14.33 15.13
CA GLY A 117 6.09 -15.39 15.36
C GLY A 117 7.09 -15.60 14.22
N LYS A 118 7.79 -16.74 14.24
CA LYS A 118 8.73 -17.10 13.17
C LYS A 118 7.96 -17.45 11.90
N PRO A 119 8.37 -16.95 10.72
CA PRO A 119 7.72 -17.29 9.46
C PRO A 119 7.78 -18.80 9.22
N HIS A 120 6.67 -19.38 8.80
CA HIS A 120 6.63 -20.77 8.34
C HIS A 120 7.47 -20.90 7.06
N LYS A 121 7.96 -22.11 6.76
CA LYS A 121 8.81 -22.39 5.58
C LYS A 121 8.19 -22.00 4.23
N GLU A 122 6.88 -21.79 4.19
CA GLU A 122 6.12 -21.41 2.99
C GLU A 122 6.00 -19.90 2.77
N VAL A 123 6.63 -19.06 3.61
CA VAL A 123 6.60 -17.61 3.46
C VAL A 123 7.91 -17.14 2.84
N MET A 124 7.83 -16.57 1.64
CA MET A 124 8.97 -15.88 1.03
C MET A 124 9.10 -14.48 1.65
N LEU A 125 10.21 -14.24 2.33
CA LEU A 125 10.51 -12.95 2.94
C LEU A 125 11.26 -12.06 1.95
N ILE A 126 10.77 -10.83 1.77
CA ILE A 126 11.35 -9.82 0.89
C ILE A 126 11.89 -8.67 1.73
N SER A 127 13.20 -8.51 1.73
CA SER A 127 13.92 -7.36 2.28
C SER A 127 14.47 -6.45 1.17
N LYS A 128 15.07 -5.34 1.55
CA LYS A 128 15.63 -4.35 0.61
C LYS A 128 16.68 -4.94 -0.35
N ASN A 129 17.42 -5.95 0.11
CA ASN A 129 18.57 -6.50 -0.63
C ASN A 129 18.26 -7.83 -1.33
N ASP A 130 17.10 -8.45 -1.07
CA ASP A 130 16.80 -9.82 -1.48
C ASP A 130 15.78 -9.94 -2.62
N PHE A 131 15.36 -8.81 -3.19
CA PHE A 131 14.37 -8.84 -4.26
C PHE A 131 14.99 -9.31 -5.58
N GLN A 132 14.89 -10.61 -5.86
CA GLN A 132 15.28 -11.22 -7.12
C GLN A 132 14.05 -11.80 -7.83
N LEU A 133 13.56 -11.10 -8.87
CA LEU A 133 12.44 -11.55 -9.71
C LEU A 133 12.59 -12.97 -10.27
N THR A 134 13.82 -13.41 -10.53
CA THR A 134 14.13 -14.76 -11.03
C THR A 134 13.84 -15.83 -9.99
N ARG A 135 14.05 -15.53 -8.72
CA ARG A 135 13.76 -16.45 -7.61
C ARG A 135 12.25 -16.58 -7.38
N LEU A 136 11.52 -15.47 -7.53
CA LEU A 136 10.07 -15.43 -7.47
C LEU A 136 9.40 -16.36 -8.50
N LYS A 137 9.91 -16.41 -9.74
CA LYS A 137 9.33 -17.26 -10.80
C LYS A 137 9.42 -18.77 -10.50
N LYS A 138 10.40 -19.21 -9.73
CA LYS A 138 10.69 -20.63 -9.49
C LYS A 138 9.91 -21.20 -8.30
N ASP A 139 9.69 -20.40 -7.26
CA ASP A 139 9.22 -20.88 -5.95
C ASP A 139 7.75 -20.49 -5.64
N LEU A 140 7.09 -19.73 -6.51
CA LEU A 140 5.81 -19.06 -6.20
C LEU A 140 4.55 -19.89 -6.45
N ALA A 141 4.64 -21.14 -6.81
CA ALA A 141 3.43 -21.94 -7.07
C ALA A 141 2.48 -22.07 -5.85
N THR A 142 2.97 -21.82 -4.63
CA THR A 142 2.17 -21.92 -3.38
C THR A 142 2.62 -20.98 -2.26
N THR A 143 3.37 -19.90 -2.57
CA THR A 143 4.10 -19.15 -1.54
C THR A 143 3.36 -17.90 -1.09
N THR A 144 3.24 -17.74 0.21
CA THR A 144 2.83 -16.48 0.85
C THR A 144 4.02 -15.52 0.88
N ILE A 145 3.79 -14.23 0.59
CA ILE A 145 4.85 -13.24 0.57
C ILE A 145 4.82 -12.40 1.83
N GLY A 146 5.99 -12.25 2.46
CA GLY A 146 6.22 -11.35 3.58
C GLY A 146 7.19 -10.23 3.23
N PHE A 147 6.88 -8.99 3.61
CA PHE A 147 7.72 -7.82 3.38
C PHE A 147 8.32 -7.31 4.68
N ASP A 148 9.59 -6.93 4.65
CA ASP A 148 10.26 -6.30 5.80
C ASP A 148 9.58 -4.98 6.17
N GLN A 149 9.21 -4.83 7.44
CA GLN A 149 8.57 -3.63 7.99
C GLN A 149 9.41 -2.35 7.87
N ASN A 150 10.71 -2.47 7.65
CA ASN A 150 11.62 -1.33 7.46
C ASN A 150 11.71 -0.87 5.99
N LEU A 151 11.10 -1.58 5.05
CA LEU A 151 10.98 -1.10 3.68
C LEU A 151 10.23 0.23 3.65
N SER A 152 10.67 1.14 2.77
CA SER A 152 9.84 2.30 2.46
C SER A 152 8.60 1.86 1.68
N PHE A 153 7.50 2.58 1.84
CA PHE A 153 6.29 2.32 1.06
C PHE A 153 6.55 2.34 -0.45
N GLY A 154 7.44 3.25 -0.89
CA GLY A 154 7.85 3.31 -2.29
C GLY A 154 8.50 2.02 -2.79
N THR A 155 9.43 1.45 -2.03
CA THR A 155 10.09 0.18 -2.38
C THR A 155 9.12 -1.00 -2.35
N TYR A 156 8.30 -1.08 -1.31
CA TYR A 156 7.25 -2.10 -1.20
C TYR A 156 6.32 -2.08 -2.42
N LEU A 157 5.84 -0.91 -2.82
CA LEU A 157 4.91 -0.78 -3.94
C LEU A 157 5.56 -1.18 -5.28
N GLN A 158 6.83 -0.84 -5.49
CA GLN A 158 7.58 -1.30 -6.67
C GLN A 158 7.65 -2.83 -6.72
N TYR A 159 7.93 -3.48 -5.59
CA TYR A 159 7.94 -4.95 -5.51
C TYR A 159 6.56 -5.54 -5.77
N LYS A 160 5.52 -4.96 -5.18
CA LYS A 160 4.14 -5.37 -5.38
C LYS A 160 3.72 -5.29 -6.86
N ILE A 161 4.05 -4.19 -7.54
CA ILE A 161 3.77 -4.03 -8.99
C ILE A 161 4.55 -5.05 -9.81
N ALA A 162 5.83 -5.26 -9.51
CA ALA A 162 6.66 -6.25 -10.19
C ALA A 162 6.11 -7.67 -10.04
N ILE A 163 5.65 -8.04 -8.83
CA ILE A 163 5.01 -9.33 -8.56
C ILE A 163 3.69 -9.46 -9.33
N HIS A 164 2.87 -8.42 -9.32
CA HIS A 164 1.61 -8.38 -10.07
C HIS A 164 1.83 -8.64 -11.57
N ASN A 165 2.84 -8.03 -12.15
CA ASN A 165 3.18 -8.17 -13.57
C ASN A 165 3.71 -9.57 -13.95
N LEU A 166 4.04 -10.41 -12.97
CA LEU A 166 4.38 -11.81 -13.24
C LEU A 166 3.16 -12.68 -13.54
N HIS A 167 1.93 -12.15 -13.36
CA HIS A 167 0.66 -12.86 -13.60
C HIS A 167 0.56 -14.23 -12.92
N LEU A 168 1.12 -14.36 -11.73
CA LEU A 168 1.12 -15.62 -10.97
C LEU A 168 -0.23 -15.78 -10.27
N SER A 169 -1.06 -16.69 -10.75
CA SER A 169 -2.43 -16.94 -10.26
C SER A 169 -2.51 -17.52 -8.85
N THR A 170 -1.39 -17.90 -8.28
CA THR A 170 -1.28 -18.68 -7.03
C THR A 170 -0.82 -17.87 -5.82
N ILE A 171 -0.59 -16.54 -5.99
CA ILE A 171 -0.18 -15.69 -4.87
C ILE A 171 -1.37 -15.48 -3.93
N SER A 172 -1.14 -15.67 -2.64
CA SER A 172 -2.13 -15.35 -1.61
C SER A 172 -2.61 -13.91 -1.74
N LYS A 173 -3.94 -13.70 -1.61
CA LYS A 173 -4.51 -12.37 -1.53
C LYS A 173 -4.12 -11.62 -0.24
N GLU A 174 -3.53 -12.33 0.73
CA GLU A 174 -3.06 -11.75 1.98
C GLU A 174 -1.56 -11.45 1.87
N GLU A 175 -1.17 -10.27 2.33
CA GLU A 175 0.20 -9.82 2.39
C GLU A 175 0.64 -9.70 3.84
N PHE A 176 1.81 -10.22 4.16
CA PHE A 176 2.37 -10.23 5.50
C PHE A 176 3.52 -9.24 5.63
N ILE A 177 3.60 -8.60 6.79
CA ILE A 177 4.69 -7.68 7.17
C ILE A 177 5.39 -8.29 8.40
N TYR A 178 6.72 -8.30 8.40
CA TYR A 178 7.53 -8.88 9.48
C TYR A 178 8.62 -7.91 9.99
#